data_689fd08b5ceb5d45d95f02e10ac8b8ba
#
_entry.id   689fd08b5ceb5d45d95f02e10ac8b8ba
#
_cell.length_a   1.000
_cell.length_b   1.000
_cell.length_c   1.000
_cell.angle_alpha   90.00
_cell.angle_beta   90.00
_cell.angle_gamma   90.00
#
_symmetry.space_group_name_H-M   'P 1'
#
loop_
_entity.id
_entity.type
_entity.pdbx_description
1 polymer ?
#
loop_
_entity_poly.entity_id
_entity_poly.type
_entity_poly.pdbx_seq_one_letter_code
_entity_poly.pdbx_strand_id
1 'polypeptide(L)'
;MNLEGVLHLLPDLQEAEVLSWVERGWVHVDANGDVMTFTEIDVARCRLVHELTGLDVGEEVMPVVLSLIDQVNELRAALKAVRRAIDQQPEATRVPLLAALHAIEL
;
A
#
# COMPACT_ATOMS: atom_id res chain seq x y z
N MET A 1 -2.50 -4.37 -15.72
CA MET A 1 -1.21 -4.10 -16.39
C MET A 1 -0.31 -5.32 -16.24
N ASN A 2 0.41 -5.68 -17.28
CA ASN A 2 1.35 -6.80 -17.22
C ASN A 2 2.73 -6.34 -16.72
N LEU A 3 3.66 -7.29 -16.56
CA LEU A 3 5.02 -6.99 -16.08
C LEU A 3 5.75 -6.00 -17.00
N GLU A 4 5.62 -6.17 -18.31
CA GLU A 4 6.24 -5.26 -19.29
C GLU A 4 5.76 -3.82 -19.09
N GLY A 5 4.45 -3.63 -18.84
CA GLY A 5 3.87 -2.33 -18.52
C GLY A 5 4.43 -1.72 -17.26
N VAL A 6 4.63 -2.53 -16.22
CA VAL A 6 5.25 -2.08 -14.95
C VAL A 6 6.66 -1.59 -15.19
N LEU A 7 7.46 -2.34 -15.92
CA LEU A 7 8.85 -1.98 -16.22
C LEU A 7 8.93 -0.72 -17.10
N HIS A 8 7.92 -0.49 -17.93
CA HIS A 8 7.83 0.74 -18.71
C HIS A 8 7.54 1.97 -17.83
N LEU A 9 6.66 1.82 -16.84
CA LEU A 9 6.36 2.89 -15.88
C LEU A 9 7.49 3.14 -14.89
N LEU A 10 8.22 2.11 -14.54
CA LEU A 10 9.29 2.15 -13.54
C LEU A 10 10.61 1.69 -14.18
N PRO A 11 11.21 2.53 -15.04
CA PRO A 11 12.34 2.12 -15.86
C PRO A 11 13.61 1.77 -15.07
N ASP A 12 13.68 2.20 -13.82
CA ASP A 12 14.81 1.86 -12.93
C ASP A 12 14.74 0.43 -12.40
N LEU A 13 13.59 -0.24 -12.55
CA LEU A 13 13.41 -1.62 -12.12
C LEU A 13 13.83 -2.60 -13.20
N GLN A 14 14.42 -3.70 -12.77
CA GLN A 14 14.73 -4.83 -13.64
C GLN A 14 13.70 -5.94 -13.44
N GLU A 15 13.42 -6.68 -14.48
CA GLU A 15 12.46 -7.78 -14.47
C GLU A 15 12.78 -8.79 -13.36
N ALA A 16 14.04 -9.17 -13.22
CA ALA A 16 14.48 -10.12 -12.21
C ALA A 16 14.19 -9.65 -10.79
N GLU A 17 14.32 -8.34 -10.53
CA GLU A 17 14.01 -7.76 -9.24
C GLU A 17 12.51 -7.90 -8.91
N VAL A 18 11.65 -7.50 -9.83
CA VAL A 18 10.20 -7.55 -9.64
C VAL A 18 9.75 -9.00 -9.42
N LEU A 19 10.24 -9.92 -10.22
CA LEU A 19 9.92 -11.34 -10.08
C LEU A 19 10.36 -11.90 -8.74
N SER A 20 11.54 -11.50 -8.26
CA SER A 20 12.03 -11.88 -6.94
C SER A 20 11.10 -11.37 -5.83
N TRP A 21 10.63 -10.14 -5.93
CA TRP A 21 9.72 -9.57 -4.92
C TRP A 21 8.37 -10.27 -4.89
N VAL A 22 7.85 -10.64 -6.05
CA VAL A 22 6.61 -11.43 -6.16
C VAL A 22 6.81 -12.80 -5.50
N GLU A 23 7.91 -13.47 -5.80
CA GLU A 23 8.24 -14.78 -5.23
C GLU A 23 8.38 -14.72 -3.71
N ARG A 24 8.97 -13.65 -3.17
CA ARG A 24 9.12 -13.43 -1.72
C ARG A 24 7.83 -13.01 -1.02
N GLY A 25 6.77 -12.72 -1.77
CA GLY A 25 5.51 -12.24 -1.22
C GLY A 25 5.50 -10.78 -0.82
N TRP A 26 6.52 -10.02 -1.22
CA TRP A 26 6.56 -8.56 -0.95
C TRP A 26 5.62 -7.78 -1.85
N VAL A 27 5.36 -8.29 -3.02
CA VAL A 27 4.40 -7.75 -3.98
C VAL A 27 3.44 -8.88 -4.34
N HIS A 28 2.15 -8.63 -4.16
CA HIS A 28 1.11 -9.59 -4.53
C HIS A 28 0.56 -9.23 -5.89
N VAL A 29 0.48 -10.23 -6.76
CA VAL A 29 -0.07 -10.05 -8.10
C VAL A 29 -1.04 -11.18 -8.40
N ASP A 30 -2.02 -10.89 -9.24
CA ASP A 30 -2.89 -11.92 -9.77
C ASP A 30 -2.13 -12.67 -10.87
N ALA A 31 -1.92 -13.97 -10.64
CA ALA A 31 -1.31 -14.84 -11.63
C ALA A 31 -2.39 -15.76 -12.21
N ASN A 32 -2.58 -15.68 -13.52
CA ASN A 32 -3.47 -16.57 -14.26
C ASN A 32 -2.64 -17.30 -15.31
N GLY A 33 -2.20 -18.52 -14.93
CA GLY A 33 -1.23 -19.24 -15.73
C GLY A 33 0.12 -18.54 -15.70
N ASP A 34 0.66 -18.23 -16.87
CA ASP A 34 1.96 -17.54 -17.02
C ASP A 34 1.81 -16.00 -17.04
N VAL A 35 0.58 -15.50 -16.92
CA VAL A 35 0.31 -14.06 -17.00
C VAL A 35 0.13 -13.49 -15.60
N MET A 36 0.97 -12.50 -15.28
CA MET A 36 0.86 -11.70 -14.05
C MET A 36 0.15 -10.39 -14.38
N THR A 37 -0.84 -10.06 -13.56
CA THR A 37 -1.56 -8.79 -13.69
C THR A 37 -1.32 -7.94 -12.46
N PHE A 38 -0.82 -6.72 -12.68
CA PHE A 38 -0.50 -5.74 -11.64
C PHE A 38 -1.59 -4.67 -11.60
N THR A 39 -2.12 -4.41 -10.41
CA THR A 39 -3.00 -3.28 -10.16
C THR A 39 -2.18 -2.02 -9.88
N GLU A 40 -2.85 -0.86 -9.76
CA GLU A 40 -2.17 0.37 -9.35
C GLU A 40 -1.51 0.24 -7.98
N ILE A 41 -2.14 -0.51 -7.07
CA ILE A 41 -1.60 -0.78 -5.73
C ILE A 41 -0.33 -1.62 -5.85
N ASP A 42 -0.33 -2.63 -6.71
CA ASP A 42 0.84 -3.49 -6.92
C ASP A 42 2.01 -2.70 -7.52
N VAL A 43 1.73 -1.79 -8.44
CA VAL A 43 2.75 -0.90 -9.04
C VAL A 43 3.34 0.03 -7.97
N ALA A 44 2.48 0.61 -7.13
CA ALA A 44 2.92 1.46 -6.02
C ALA A 44 3.77 0.66 -5.02
N ARG A 45 3.42 -0.60 -4.79
CA ARG A 45 4.18 -1.51 -3.94
C ARG A 45 5.58 -1.78 -4.52
N CYS A 46 5.68 -2.00 -5.82
CA CYS A 46 6.98 -2.17 -6.49
C CYS A 46 7.87 -0.93 -6.30
N ARG A 47 7.30 0.25 -6.48
CA ARG A 47 8.02 1.51 -6.24
C ARG A 47 8.51 1.62 -4.81
N LEU A 48 7.65 1.29 -3.85
CA LEU A 48 7.98 1.32 -2.42
C LEU A 48 9.14 0.38 -2.09
N VAL A 49 9.07 -0.87 -2.55
CA VAL A 49 10.14 -1.86 -2.32
C VAL A 49 11.45 -1.38 -2.92
N HIS A 50 11.39 -0.80 -4.11
CA HIS A 50 12.57 -0.22 -4.77
C HIS A 50 13.20 0.91 -3.93
N GLU A 51 12.37 1.83 -3.45
CA GLU A 51 12.83 2.94 -2.60
C GLU A 51 13.44 2.43 -1.29
N LEU A 52 12.81 1.45 -0.64
CA LEU A 52 13.31 0.86 0.60
C LEU A 52 14.65 0.15 0.37
N THR A 53 14.79 -0.55 -0.75
CA THR A 53 16.05 -1.18 -1.13
C THR A 53 17.15 -0.12 -1.33
N GLY A 54 16.81 1.00 -1.93
CA GLY A 54 17.73 2.14 -2.11
C GLY A 54 18.15 2.80 -0.79
N LEU A 55 17.35 2.63 0.27
CA LEU A 55 17.67 3.10 1.62
C LEU A 55 18.38 2.03 2.45
N ASP A 56 18.91 1.01 1.82
CA ASP A 56 19.62 -0.11 2.47
C ASP A 56 18.77 -0.93 3.45
N VAL A 57 17.47 -0.98 3.24
CA VAL A 57 16.60 -1.91 3.98
C VAL A 57 16.88 -3.32 3.49
N GLY A 58 17.46 -4.14 4.33
CA GLY A 58 17.86 -5.50 3.99
C GLY A 58 16.68 -6.46 3.86
N GLU A 59 16.94 -7.59 3.23
CA GLU A 59 15.93 -8.63 2.97
C GLU A 59 15.27 -9.16 4.24
N GLU A 60 16.01 -9.23 5.35
CA GLU A 60 15.49 -9.73 6.63
C GLU A 60 14.53 -8.75 7.28
N VAL A 61 14.74 -7.46 7.06
CA VAL A 61 13.94 -6.38 7.66
C VAL A 61 12.75 -6.02 6.77
N MET A 62 12.86 -6.24 5.47
CA MET A 62 11.84 -5.85 4.50
C MET A 62 10.43 -6.33 4.86
N PRO A 63 10.21 -7.59 5.24
CA PRO A 63 8.85 -8.05 5.61
C PRO A 63 8.27 -7.28 6.80
N VAL A 64 9.10 -6.92 7.76
CA VAL A 64 8.66 -6.16 8.95
C VAL A 64 8.24 -4.75 8.55
N VAL A 65 9.06 -4.06 7.76
CA VAL A 65 8.75 -2.71 7.28
C VAL A 65 7.49 -2.70 6.44
N LEU A 66 7.35 -3.63 5.52
CA LEU A 66 6.17 -3.73 4.66
C LEU A 66 4.90 -4.03 5.47
N SER A 67 5.01 -4.91 6.47
CA SER A 67 3.88 -5.21 7.37
C SER A 67 3.43 -3.97 8.15
N LEU A 68 4.38 -3.19 8.66
CA LEU A 68 4.07 -1.95 9.38
C LEU A 68 3.42 -0.91 8.47
N ILE A 69 3.89 -0.78 7.24
CA ILE A 69 3.29 0.13 6.25
C ILE A 69 1.87 -0.31 5.93
N ASP A 70 1.63 -1.60 5.76
CA ASP A 70 0.29 -2.14 5.50
C ASP A 70 -0.65 -1.85 6.66
N GLN A 71 -0.19 -2.00 7.90
CA GLN A 71 -0.98 -1.67 9.09
C GLN A 71 -1.33 -0.18 9.14
N VAL A 72 -0.41 0.70 8.83
CA VAL A 72 -0.66 2.15 8.76
C VAL A 72 -1.74 2.44 7.72
N ASN A 73 -1.65 1.84 6.53
CA ASN A 73 -2.63 2.04 5.47
C ASN A 73 -4.01 1.51 5.83
N GLU A 74 -4.07 0.36 6.51
CA GLU A 74 -5.33 -0.22 7.00
C GLU A 74 -5.98 0.69 8.05
N LEU A 75 -5.18 1.22 8.98
CA LEU A 75 -5.66 2.15 10.01
C LEU A 75 -6.17 3.45 9.40
N ARG A 76 -5.48 3.98 8.41
CA ARG A 76 -5.94 5.18 7.68
C ARG A 76 -7.24 4.93 6.95
N ALA A 77 -7.40 3.77 6.32
CA ALA A 77 -8.63 3.40 5.64
C ALA A 77 -9.79 3.26 6.64
N ALA A 78 -9.54 2.64 7.79
CA ALA A 78 -10.52 2.51 8.87
C ALA A 78 -10.95 3.88 9.41
N LEU A 79 -10.00 4.79 9.61
CA LEU A 79 -10.28 6.15 10.07
C LEU A 79 -11.14 6.91 9.06
N LYS A 80 -10.86 6.78 7.76
CA LYS A 80 -11.68 7.39 6.71
C LYS A 80 -13.10 6.83 6.71
N ALA A 81 -13.26 5.52 6.93
CA ALA A 81 -14.58 4.89 7.00
C ALA A 81 -15.38 5.41 8.20
N VAL A 82 -14.74 5.55 9.36
CA VAL A 82 -15.36 6.13 10.57
C VAL A 82 -15.78 7.58 10.29
N ARG A 83 -14.93 8.37 9.65
CA ARG A 83 -15.22 9.75 9.31
C ARG A 83 -16.43 9.87 8.38
N ARG A 84 -16.52 9.02 7.36
CA ARG A 84 -17.69 8.99 6.46
C ARG A 84 -18.97 8.63 7.21
N ALA A 85 -18.90 7.67 8.13
CA ALA A 85 -20.04 7.29 8.95
C ALA A 85 -20.51 8.45 9.83
N ILE A 86 -19.59 9.22 10.40
CA ILE A 86 -19.88 10.42 11.20
C ILE A 86 -20.53 11.49 10.33
N ASP A 87 -20.03 11.70 9.11
CA ASP A 87 -20.57 12.71 8.18
C ASP A 87 -22.02 12.42 7.77
N GLN A 88 -22.47 11.18 7.89
CA GLN A 88 -23.85 10.78 7.63
C GLN A 88 -24.78 10.99 8.82
N GLN A 89 -24.26 11.36 9.99
CA GLN A 89 -25.05 11.59 11.18
C GLN A 89 -25.72 12.98 11.17
N PRO A 90 -26.84 13.15 11.90
CA PRO A 90 -27.42 14.48 12.11
C PRO A 90 -26.42 15.44 12.73
N GLU A 91 -26.58 16.75 12.46
CA GLU A 91 -25.66 17.78 12.93
C GLU A 91 -25.41 17.73 14.43
N ALA A 92 -26.44 17.51 15.22
CA ALA A 92 -26.32 17.45 16.68
C ALA A 92 -25.39 16.32 17.17
N THR A 93 -25.29 15.23 16.42
CA THR A 93 -24.42 14.10 16.71
C THR A 93 -23.06 14.28 16.04
N ARG A 94 -23.05 14.73 14.79
CA ARG A 94 -21.87 14.87 13.96
C ARG A 94 -20.85 15.85 14.53
N VAL A 95 -21.28 17.04 14.92
CA VAL A 95 -20.37 18.11 15.35
C VAL A 95 -19.54 17.71 16.57
N PRO A 96 -20.14 17.17 17.66
CA PRO A 96 -19.35 16.70 18.81
C PRO A 96 -18.40 15.56 18.46
N LEU A 97 -18.82 14.63 17.59
CA LEU A 97 -17.97 13.50 17.17
C LEU A 97 -16.77 13.97 16.35
N LEU A 98 -16.97 14.91 15.40
CA LEU A 98 -15.88 15.47 14.63
C LEU A 98 -14.89 16.21 15.50
N ALA A 99 -15.37 16.97 16.48
CA ALA A 99 -14.51 17.68 17.45
C ALA A 99 -13.66 16.68 18.26
N ALA A 100 -14.27 15.58 18.73
CA ALA A 100 -13.56 14.54 19.46
C ALA A 100 -12.51 13.84 18.57
N LEU A 101 -12.86 13.56 17.32
CA LEU A 101 -11.96 12.92 16.36
C LEU A 101 -10.74 13.80 16.06
N HIS A 102 -10.95 15.11 15.84
CA HIS A 102 -9.85 16.04 15.64
C HIS A 102 -8.92 16.17 16.83
N ALA A 103 -9.44 16.00 18.05
CA ALA A 103 -8.64 16.05 19.26
C ALA A 103 -7.63 14.89 19.36
N ILE A 104 -7.90 13.76 18.72
CA ILE A 104 -7.04 12.55 18.75
C ILE A 104 -6.26 12.32 17.46
N GLU A 105 -6.54 13.06 16.39
CA GLU A 105 -5.75 13.00 15.17
C GLU A 105 -4.36 13.60 15.41
N LEU A 106 -3.36 12.82 15.02
CA LEU A 106 -1.96 13.23 15.11
C LEU A 106 -1.50 13.95 13.84
#